data_d8248ca326ad20216994cd2455cbe90c
#
_entry.id   d8248ca326ad20216994cd2455cbe90c
#
_cell.length_a   1.000
_cell.length_b   1.000
_cell.length_c   1.000
_cell.angle_alpha   90.00
_cell.angle_beta   90.00
_cell.angle_gamma   90.00
#
_symmetry.space_group_name_H-M   'P 1'
#
loop_
_entity.id
_entity.type
_entity.pdbx_description
1 polymer ?
#
loop_
_entity_poly.entity_id
_entity_poly.type
_entity_poly.pdbx_seq_one_letter_code
_entity_poly.pdbx_strand_id
1 'polypeptide(L)'
;MSAILLDSSIVHYEVLGRGRPVIFLHGWVGSWKYWIASMQVASTSYRAYALDLWGFGDTAHNVLNYSLEQQATLLDRFLNEMGIGKIALVGHGLGALIGLKFASRFPQSVDRIMAVTCPLHIDAVNSRLRTGSPQELTDWLSSRTPESATALSDAAKADGQAITASMVGLQADNLYGNFRNLNTPCLLVYGEKDPAISAPDDSFQLSSMTHPVYLDGSGHFPMIDETIRFNRLLTDFLALDSGVSPSELQMKEEWKRRVR
;
A
#
# COMPACT_ATOMS: atom_id res chain seq x y z
N MET A 1 -11.42 -18.32 -2.52
CA MET A 1 -9.95 -18.23 -2.64
C MET A 1 -9.64 -18.25 -4.13
N SER A 2 -9.12 -17.16 -4.64
CA SER A 2 -8.78 -17.01 -6.06
C SER A 2 -7.26 -17.09 -6.24
N ALA A 3 -6.82 -17.78 -7.28
CA ALA A 3 -5.40 -17.88 -7.59
C ALA A 3 -5.18 -17.84 -9.10
N ILE A 4 -4.03 -17.30 -9.51
CA ILE A 4 -3.58 -17.28 -10.89
C ILE A 4 -2.18 -17.90 -10.98
N LEU A 5 -1.87 -18.54 -12.09
CA LEU A 5 -0.55 -19.09 -12.32
C LEU A 5 0.26 -18.11 -13.17
N LEU A 6 1.31 -17.53 -12.58
CA LEU A 6 2.26 -16.66 -13.28
C LEU A 6 3.65 -17.31 -13.25
N ASP A 7 4.26 -17.54 -14.39
CA ASP A 7 5.56 -18.22 -14.53
C ASP A 7 5.67 -19.53 -13.73
N SER A 8 4.64 -20.36 -13.81
CA SER A 8 4.55 -21.64 -13.07
C SER A 8 4.49 -21.47 -11.54
N SER A 9 4.26 -20.27 -11.04
CA SER A 9 4.12 -19.99 -9.61
C SER A 9 2.71 -19.51 -9.30
N ILE A 10 2.15 -19.98 -8.18
CA ILE A 10 0.80 -19.57 -7.73
C ILE A 10 0.88 -18.18 -7.14
N VAL A 11 0.00 -17.30 -7.59
CA VAL A 11 -0.25 -15.97 -7.01
C VAL A 11 -1.68 -15.93 -6.50
N HIS A 12 -1.82 -15.70 -5.21
CA HIS A 12 -3.12 -15.57 -4.57
C HIS A 12 -3.64 -14.14 -4.70
N TYR A 13 -4.93 -14.00 -4.94
CA TYR A 13 -5.64 -12.73 -4.90
C TYR A 13 -7.10 -12.92 -4.50
N GLU A 14 -7.74 -11.86 -4.07
CA GLU A 14 -9.19 -11.82 -3.89
C GLU A 14 -9.79 -10.66 -4.66
N VAL A 15 -11.07 -10.81 -5.04
CA VAL A 15 -11.76 -9.81 -5.84
C VAL A 15 -13.20 -9.63 -5.37
N LEU A 16 -13.62 -8.37 -5.25
CA LEU A 16 -14.98 -7.96 -4.90
C LEU A 16 -15.49 -6.87 -5.86
N GLY A 17 -16.80 -6.88 -6.10
CA GLY A 17 -17.45 -5.80 -6.84
C GLY A 17 -17.29 -5.86 -8.36
N ARG A 18 -17.64 -4.74 -9.00
CA ARG A 18 -17.65 -4.57 -10.47
C ARG A 18 -17.26 -3.13 -10.81
N GLY A 19 -16.88 -2.88 -12.06
CA GLY A 19 -16.56 -1.53 -12.55
C GLY A 19 -15.08 -1.29 -12.74
N ARG A 20 -14.62 -0.03 -12.55
CA ARG A 20 -13.21 0.33 -12.72
C ARG A 20 -12.34 -0.41 -11.70
N PRO A 21 -11.17 -0.93 -12.11
CA PRO A 21 -10.33 -1.71 -11.22
C PRO A 21 -9.61 -0.83 -10.20
N VAL A 22 -9.57 -1.30 -8.96
CA VAL A 22 -8.68 -0.83 -7.90
C VAL A 22 -7.90 -2.00 -7.35
N ILE A 23 -6.58 -1.84 -7.23
CA ILE A 23 -5.67 -2.86 -6.75
C ILE A 23 -5.15 -2.48 -5.36
N PHE A 24 -5.30 -3.39 -4.41
CA PHE A 24 -4.79 -3.27 -3.06
C PHE A 24 -3.55 -4.13 -2.89
N LEU A 25 -2.45 -3.54 -2.43
CA LEU A 25 -1.17 -4.18 -2.18
C LEU A 25 -0.80 -4.02 -0.70
N HIS A 26 -0.56 -5.13 -0.02
CA HIS A 26 -0.23 -5.13 1.41
C HIS A 26 1.24 -4.72 1.67
N GLY A 27 1.57 -4.49 2.96
CA GLY A 27 2.91 -4.14 3.45
C GLY A 27 3.74 -5.35 3.87
N TRP A 28 4.78 -5.08 4.68
CA TRP A 28 5.73 -6.08 5.18
C TRP A 28 5.15 -7.07 6.20
N VAL A 29 4.03 -6.70 6.83
CA VAL A 29 3.37 -7.52 7.86
C VAL A 29 1.92 -7.71 7.46
N GLY A 30 1.50 -8.96 7.31
CA GLY A 30 0.14 -9.33 6.92
C GLY A 30 0.01 -9.83 5.49
N SER A 31 -1.18 -9.73 4.95
CA SER A 31 -1.59 -10.21 3.63
C SER A 31 -2.76 -9.35 3.10
N TRP A 32 -3.39 -9.78 2.02
CA TRP A 32 -4.60 -9.18 1.50
C TRP A 32 -5.71 -8.96 2.55
N LYS A 33 -5.74 -9.78 3.63
CA LYS A 33 -6.81 -9.83 4.63
C LYS A 33 -7.11 -8.51 5.30
N TYR A 34 -6.12 -7.69 5.59
CA TYR A 34 -6.38 -6.42 6.25
C TYR A 34 -7.01 -5.37 5.31
N TRP A 35 -7.10 -5.67 4.02
CA TRP A 35 -7.84 -4.86 3.07
C TRP A 35 -9.34 -5.20 2.98
N ILE A 36 -9.83 -6.26 3.65
CA ILE A 36 -11.20 -6.74 3.52
C ILE A 36 -12.22 -5.61 3.70
N ALA A 37 -12.12 -4.82 4.77
CA ALA A 37 -13.05 -3.72 5.04
C ALA A 37 -12.98 -2.63 3.94
N SER A 38 -11.79 -2.31 3.45
CA SER A 38 -11.58 -1.32 2.38
C SER A 38 -12.08 -1.84 1.03
N MET A 39 -11.84 -3.12 0.73
CA MET A 39 -12.38 -3.78 -0.47
C MET A 39 -13.91 -3.79 -0.47
N GLN A 40 -14.54 -4.09 0.67
CA GLN A 40 -16.00 -4.10 0.80
C GLN A 40 -16.58 -2.71 0.47
N VAL A 41 -16.00 -1.65 1.00
CA VAL A 41 -16.45 -0.28 0.73
C VAL A 41 -16.18 0.09 -0.75
N ALA A 42 -15.00 -0.16 -1.26
CA ALA A 42 -14.65 0.12 -2.66
C ALA A 42 -15.52 -0.68 -3.64
N SER A 43 -15.91 -1.91 -3.29
CA SER A 43 -16.67 -2.81 -4.17
C SER A 43 -18.06 -2.32 -4.54
N THR A 44 -18.58 -1.31 -3.86
CA THR A 44 -19.86 -0.67 -4.19
C THR A 44 -19.83 0.04 -5.55
N SER A 45 -18.66 0.53 -5.99
CA SER A 45 -18.48 1.30 -7.22
C SER A 45 -17.29 0.87 -8.08
N TYR A 46 -16.43 0.00 -7.54
CA TYR A 46 -15.20 -0.45 -8.18
C TYR A 46 -15.10 -1.98 -8.17
N ARG A 47 -14.27 -2.52 -9.04
CA ARG A 47 -13.81 -3.89 -8.95
C ARG A 47 -12.51 -3.91 -8.16
N ALA A 48 -12.61 -4.27 -6.88
CA ALA A 48 -11.51 -4.26 -5.92
C ALA A 48 -10.77 -5.60 -5.95
N TYR A 49 -9.48 -5.56 -6.25
CA TYR A 49 -8.57 -6.71 -6.17
C TYR A 49 -7.59 -6.50 -5.04
N ALA A 50 -7.28 -7.53 -4.28
CA ALA A 50 -6.17 -7.51 -3.33
C ALA A 50 -5.27 -8.71 -3.58
N LEU A 51 -3.96 -8.46 -3.74
CA LEU A 51 -2.95 -9.46 -4.05
C LEU A 51 -2.12 -9.77 -2.82
N ASP A 52 -1.75 -11.04 -2.67
CA ASP A 52 -0.60 -11.41 -1.84
C ASP A 52 0.68 -11.30 -2.68
N LEU A 53 1.65 -10.56 -2.17
CA LEU A 53 2.95 -10.34 -2.81
C LEU A 53 3.82 -11.61 -2.71
N TRP A 54 4.87 -11.70 -3.54
CA TRP A 54 5.83 -12.80 -3.46
C TRP A 54 6.43 -12.92 -2.05
N GLY A 55 6.37 -14.12 -1.47
CA GLY A 55 6.87 -14.38 -0.10
C GLY A 55 5.90 -14.02 1.02
N PHE A 56 4.64 -13.72 0.70
CA PHE A 56 3.61 -13.35 1.68
C PHE A 56 2.30 -14.11 1.44
N GLY A 57 1.50 -14.24 2.49
CA GLY A 57 0.17 -14.82 2.44
C GLY A 57 0.16 -16.23 1.84
N ASP A 58 -0.70 -16.43 0.84
CA ASP A 58 -0.85 -17.70 0.12
C ASP A 58 -0.19 -17.69 -1.28
N THR A 59 0.60 -16.65 -1.58
CA THR A 59 1.41 -16.57 -2.81
C THR A 59 2.72 -17.34 -2.64
N ALA A 60 3.23 -17.91 -3.75
CA ALA A 60 4.44 -18.72 -3.75
C ALA A 60 5.67 -18.02 -3.16
N HIS A 61 6.47 -18.78 -2.45
CA HIS A 61 7.73 -18.35 -1.85
C HIS A 61 8.90 -18.73 -2.78
N ASN A 62 9.49 -17.72 -3.42
CA ASN A 62 10.69 -17.88 -4.25
C ASN A 62 11.58 -16.65 -4.07
N VAL A 63 12.72 -16.83 -3.44
CA VAL A 63 13.67 -15.76 -3.10
C VAL A 63 14.13 -14.93 -4.30
N LEU A 64 14.11 -15.48 -5.49
CA LEU A 64 14.46 -14.77 -6.73
C LEU A 64 13.43 -13.68 -7.10
N ASN A 65 12.24 -13.73 -6.51
CA ASN A 65 11.13 -12.84 -6.82
C ASN A 65 10.91 -11.75 -5.76
N TYR A 66 11.74 -11.64 -4.73
CA TYR A 66 11.49 -10.77 -3.58
C TYR A 66 11.97 -9.32 -3.74
N SER A 67 12.78 -9.01 -4.76
CA SER A 67 13.21 -7.63 -4.99
C SER A 67 12.02 -6.71 -5.35
N LEU A 68 12.12 -5.41 -5.06
CA LEU A 68 11.09 -4.43 -5.45
C LEU A 68 10.78 -4.46 -6.94
N GLU A 69 11.78 -4.73 -7.78
CA GLU A 69 11.62 -4.86 -9.23
C GLU A 69 10.76 -6.08 -9.60
N GLN A 70 11.02 -7.22 -8.97
CA GLN A 70 10.24 -8.44 -9.22
C GLN A 70 8.81 -8.34 -8.68
N GLN A 71 8.61 -7.66 -7.56
CA GLN A 71 7.28 -7.37 -7.03
C GLN A 71 6.48 -6.44 -7.97
N ALA A 72 7.12 -5.41 -8.53
CA ALA A 72 6.49 -4.55 -9.54
C ALA A 72 6.19 -5.32 -10.83
N THR A 73 7.05 -6.27 -11.22
CA THR A 73 6.83 -7.17 -12.35
C THR A 73 5.65 -8.14 -12.08
N LEU A 74 5.48 -8.60 -10.84
CA LEU A 74 4.29 -9.37 -10.45
C LEU A 74 3.01 -8.61 -10.78
N LEU A 75 2.94 -7.33 -10.39
CA LEU A 75 1.77 -6.51 -10.65
C LEU A 75 1.52 -6.35 -12.16
N ASP A 76 2.57 -6.06 -12.94
CA ASP A 76 2.47 -5.96 -14.39
C ASP A 76 1.90 -7.24 -15.04
N ARG A 77 2.46 -8.39 -14.67
CA ARG A 77 2.00 -9.69 -15.20
C ARG A 77 0.58 -10.03 -14.78
N PHE A 78 0.24 -9.75 -13.50
CA PHE A 78 -1.11 -9.94 -13.01
C PHE A 78 -2.12 -9.13 -13.83
N LEU A 79 -1.85 -7.84 -14.07
CA LEU A 79 -2.73 -6.98 -14.84
C LEU A 79 -2.89 -7.44 -16.28
N ASN A 80 -1.78 -7.84 -16.92
CA ASN A 80 -1.78 -8.33 -18.30
C ASN A 80 -2.58 -9.64 -18.43
N GLU A 81 -2.37 -10.60 -17.52
CA GLU A 81 -3.06 -11.89 -17.55
C GLU A 81 -4.56 -11.76 -17.26
N MET A 82 -4.93 -10.83 -16.37
CA MET A 82 -6.32 -10.53 -16.06
C MET A 82 -7.00 -9.61 -17.07
N GLY A 83 -6.29 -9.12 -18.10
CA GLY A 83 -6.81 -8.17 -19.09
C GLY A 83 -7.23 -6.83 -18.47
N ILE A 84 -6.54 -6.41 -17.38
CA ILE A 84 -6.83 -5.17 -16.66
C ILE A 84 -5.99 -4.04 -17.24
N GLY A 85 -6.66 -2.97 -17.68
CA GLY A 85 -6.02 -1.77 -18.21
C GLY A 85 -5.63 -0.77 -17.12
N LYS A 86 -6.13 0.46 -17.21
CA LYS A 86 -5.82 1.55 -16.27
C LYS A 86 -6.47 1.33 -14.89
N ILE A 87 -5.67 1.43 -13.82
CA ILE A 87 -6.06 1.09 -12.45
C ILE A 87 -5.90 2.27 -11.48
N ALA A 88 -6.66 2.23 -10.37
CA ALA A 88 -6.27 2.90 -9.14
C ALA A 88 -5.45 1.94 -8.28
N LEU A 89 -4.41 2.44 -7.60
CA LEU A 89 -3.57 1.67 -6.70
C LEU A 89 -3.77 2.14 -5.25
N VAL A 90 -3.89 1.20 -4.34
CA VAL A 90 -3.87 1.43 -2.89
C VAL A 90 -2.81 0.52 -2.30
N GLY A 91 -1.69 1.08 -1.88
CA GLY A 91 -0.56 0.31 -1.37
C GLY A 91 -0.23 0.71 0.06
N HIS A 92 0.14 -0.26 0.89
CA HIS A 92 0.63 -0.03 2.25
C HIS A 92 2.10 -0.42 2.35
N GLY A 93 2.95 0.42 2.94
CA GLY A 93 4.36 0.14 3.15
C GLY A 93 5.06 -0.39 1.89
N LEU A 94 5.41 -1.69 1.87
CA LEU A 94 5.97 -2.38 0.72
C LEU A 94 5.08 -2.24 -0.54
N GLY A 95 3.77 -2.43 -0.39
CA GLY A 95 2.82 -2.29 -1.50
C GLY A 95 2.75 -0.86 -2.06
N ALA A 96 2.96 0.15 -1.21
CA ALA A 96 3.08 1.54 -1.66
C ALA A 96 4.34 1.77 -2.50
N LEU A 97 5.49 1.23 -2.05
CA LEU A 97 6.75 1.28 -2.82
C LEU A 97 6.61 0.61 -4.19
N ILE A 98 5.99 -0.57 -4.23
CA ILE A 98 5.72 -1.31 -5.46
C ILE A 98 4.81 -0.50 -6.38
N GLY A 99 3.73 0.07 -5.85
CA GLY A 99 2.79 0.91 -6.60
C GLY A 99 3.46 2.12 -7.24
N LEU A 100 4.32 2.80 -6.51
CA LEU A 100 5.09 3.95 -7.01
C LEU A 100 6.12 3.54 -8.08
N LYS A 101 6.83 2.44 -7.85
CA LYS A 101 7.77 1.90 -8.83
C LYS A 101 7.05 1.50 -10.12
N PHE A 102 5.89 0.85 -9.98
CA PHE A 102 5.02 0.49 -11.10
C PHE A 102 4.55 1.73 -11.87
N ALA A 103 4.04 2.77 -11.17
CA ALA A 103 3.57 3.99 -11.80
C ALA A 103 4.69 4.78 -12.50
N SER A 104 5.90 4.77 -11.96
CA SER A 104 7.05 5.37 -12.63
C SER A 104 7.42 4.65 -13.94
N ARG A 105 7.25 3.33 -13.99
CA ARG A 105 7.54 2.51 -15.17
C ARG A 105 6.40 2.50 -16.18
N PHE A 106 5.15 2.50 -15.69
CA PHE A 106 3.95 2.39 -16.52
C PHE A 106 2.93 3.52 -16.19
N PRO A 107 3.27 4.79 -16.39
CA PRO A 107 2.44 5.92 -15.97
C PRO A 107 1.06 5.92 -16.63
N GLN A 108 0.92 5.36 -17.83
CA GLN A 108 -0.35 5.28 -18.54
C GLN A 108 -1.31 4.24 -17.94
N SER A 109 -0.79 3.26 -17.21
CA SER A 109 -1.56 2.18 -16.59
C SER A 109 -2.10 2.55 -15.20
N VAL A 110 -1.71 3.71 -14.65
CA VAL A 110 -2.12 4.13 -13.30
C VAL A 110 -2.89 5.44 -13.36
N ASP A 111 -4.12 5.42 -12.84
CA ASP A 111 -4.98 6.59 -12.74
C ASP A 111 -4.63 7.45 -11.52
N ARG A 112 -4.43 6.80 -10.38
CA ARG A 112 -4.11 7.41 -9.09
C ARG A 112 -3.51 6.42 -8.11
N ILE A 113 -2.83 6.93 -7.08
CA ILE A 113 -2.21 6.11 -6.04
C ILE A 113 -2.59 6.63 -4.66
N MET A 114 -3.07 5.75 -3.79
CA MET A 114 -3.10 5.98 -2.35
C MET A 114 -1.95 5.19 -1.73
N ALA A 115 -0.91 5.88 -1.27
CA ALA A 115 0.28 5.30 -0.66
C ALA A 115 0.21 5.46 0.86
N VAL A 116 -0.04 4.35 1.56
CA VAL A 116 -0.25 4.32 3.01
C VAL A 116 1.05 3.95 3.70
N THR A 117 1.48 4.72 4.70
CA THR A 117 2.74 4.54 5.45
C THR A 117 3.93 4.21 4.55
N CYS A 118 4.06 5.00 3.47
CA CYS A 118 5.11 4.81 2.48
C CYS A 118 6.39 5.52 2.90
N PRO A 119 7.52 4.81 3.12
CA PRO A 119 8.79 5.48 3.35
C PRO A 119 9.30 6.12 2.06
N LEU A 120 9.62 7.41 2.10
CA LEU A 120 10.22 8.13 0.97
C LEU A 120 11.73 7.91 0.87
N HIS A 121 12.35 7.43 1.95
CA HIS A 121 13.78 7.16 2.06
C HIS A 121 14.02 6.05 3.09
N ILE A 122 15.16 5.35 3.00
CA ILE A 122 15.49 4.26 3.94
C ILE A 122 15.61 4.75 5.39
N ASP A 123 16.03 5.98 5.61
CA ASP A 123 16.16 6.55 6.96
C ASP A 123 14.80 6.84 7.62
N ALA A 124 13.72 6.90 6.83
CA ALA A 124 12.35 6.97 7.35
C ALA A 124 11.89 5.63 7.95
N VAL A 125 12.63 4.54 7.73
CA VAL A 125 12.29 3.19 8.21
C VAL A 125 13.02 2.90 9.51
N ASN A 126 12.27 2.63 10.58
CA ASN A 126 12.83 2.21 11.85
C ASN A 126 13.68 0.94 11.68
N SER A 127 14.85 0.90 12.32
CA SER A 127 15.78 -0.23 12.24
C SER A 127 15.12 -1.56 12.62
N ARG A 128 14.19 -1.57 13.58
CA ARG A 128 13.46 -2.75 13.98
C ARG A 128 12.65 -3.39 12.84
N LEU A 129 12.06 -2.58 11.95
CA LEU A 129 11.36 -3.11 10.77
C LEU A 129 12.33 -3.81 9.80
N ARG A 130 13.57 -3.37 9.75
CA ARG A 130 14.61 -3.92 8.87
C ARG A 130 15.19 -5.24 9.35
N THR A 131 15.15 -5.51 10.67
CA THR A 131 15.84 -6.64 11.30
C THR A 131 14.93 -7.62 12.03
N GLY A 132 13.68 -7.23 12.31
CA GLY A 132 12.73 -8.06 13.06
C GLY A 132 12.21 -9.24 12.24
N SER A 133 11.93 -10.34 12.90
CA SER A 133 11.17 -11.45 12.31
C SER A 133 9.70 -11.05 12.06
N PRO A 134 8.99 -11.73 11.15
CA PRO A 134 7.57 -11.43 10.89
C PRO A 134 6.70 -11.44 12.15
N GLN A 135 6.95 -12.37 13.09
CA GLN A 135 6.20 -12.43 14.34
C GLN A 135 6.51 -11.25 15.26
N GLU A 136 7.79 -10.90 15.45
CA GLU A 136 8.20 -9.75 16.27
C GLU A 136 7.65 -8.44 15.72
N LEU A 137 7.60 -8.31 14.40
CA LEU A 137 7.04 -7.14 13.74
C LEU A 137 5.52 -7.07 13.93
N THR A 138 4.82 -8.21 13.84
CA THR A 138 3.38 -8.28 14.12
C THR A 138 3.06 -7.85 15.54
N ASP A 139 3.79 -8.39 16.53
CA ASP A 139 3.60 -8.09 17.96
C ASP A 139 3.90 -6.62 18.28
N TRP A 140 4.82 -6.02 17.55
CA TRP A 140 5.21 -4.61 17.73
C TRP A 140 4.23 -3.63 17.09
N LEU A 141 3.75 -3.93 15.87
CA LEU A 141 2.99 -3.00 15.05
C LEU A 141 1.48 -3.13 15.21
N SER A 142 1.00 -4.28 15.71
CA SER A 142 -0.43 -4.54 15.91
C SER A 142 -0.99 -3.70 17.06
N SER A 143 -2.18 -3.15 16.89
CA SER A 143 -2.97 -2.49 17.95
C SER A 143 -3.52 -3.46 19.01
N ARG A 144 -3.30 -4.77 18.83
CA ARG A 144 -3.73 -5.86 19.74
C ARG A 144 -5.24 -5.90 20.01
N THR A 145 -6.04 -5.42 19.07
CA THR A 145 -7.49 -5.59 19.10
C THR A 145 -7.89 -6.90 18.41
N PRO A 146 -9.10 -7.44 18.66
CA PRO A 146 -9.60 -8.62 17.93
C PRO A 146 -9.62 -8.41 16.42
N GLU A 147 -9.93 -7.19 15.97
CA GLU A 147 -9.94 -6.80 14.57
C GLU A 147 -8.54 -6.88 13.96
N SER A 148 -7.54 -6.32 14.65
CA SER A 148 -6.14 -6.39 14.19
C SER A 148 -5.60 -7.82 14.20
N ALA A 149 -5.96 -8.63 15.20
CA ALA A 149 -5.56 -10.05 15.24
C ALA A 149 -6.12 -10.83 14.06
N THR A 150 -7.37 -10.59 13.68
CA THR A 150 -8.00 -11.22 12.51
C THR A 150 -7.36 -10.75 11.22
N ALA A 151 -7.18 -9.44 11.06
CA ALA A 151 -6.60 -8.82 9.86
C ALA A 151 -5.15 -9.26 9.62
N LEU A 152 -4.37 -9.45 10.68
CA LEU A 152 -2.95 -9.84 10.61
C LEU A 152 -2.72 -11.35 10.81
N SER A 153 -3.76 -12.17 10.76
CA SER A 153 -3.67 -13.63 11.02
C SER A 153 -2.68 -14.37 10.11
N ASP A 154 -2.40 -13.85 8.91
CA ASP A 154 -1.44 -14.42 7.95
C ASP A 154 -0.02 -13.80 8.06
N ALA A 155 0.22 -12.89 8.99
CA ALA A 155 1.52 -12.23 9.11
C ALA A 155 2.68 -13.22 9.35
N ALA A 156 2.41 -14.30 10.07
CA ALA A 156 3.39 -15.37 10.31
C ALA A 156 3.76 -16.18 9.06
N LYS A 157 2.98 -16.08 7.97
CA LYS A 157 3.31 -16.72 6.69
C LYS A 157 4.37 -15.95 5.90
N ALA A 158 4.70 -14.72 6.29
CA ALA A 158 5.69 -13.92 5.59
C ALA A 158 7.09 -14.56 5.66
N ASP A 159 7.79 -14.57 4.51
CA ASP A 159 9.20 -14.92 4.46
C ASP A 159 10.05 -13.71 4.87
N GLY A 160 10.84 -13.84 5.93
CA GLY A 160 11.73 -12.77 6.38
C GLY A 160 12.74 -12.30 5.32
N GLN A 161 13.09 -13.16 4.36
CA GLN A 161 13.96 -12.79 3.24
C GLN A 161 13.25 -11.82 2.28
N ALA A 162 11.92 -11.90 2.14
CA ALA A 162 11.17 -10.93 1.32
C ALA A 162 11.20 -9.53 1.94
N ILE A 163 11.15 -9.43 3.27
CA ILE A 163 11.33 -8.16 4.01
C ILE A 163 12.73 -7.61 3.74
N THR A 164 13.77 -8.42 3.96
CA THR A 164 15.17 -8.01 3.76
C THR A 164 15.46 -7.57 2.33
N ALA A 165 15.03 -8.34 1.33
CA ALA A 165 15.25 -8.03 -0.08
C ALA A 165 14.61 -6.69 -0.49
N SER A 166 13.42 -6.39 0.03
CA SER A 166 12.74 -5.12 -0.23
C SER A 166 13.45 -3.92 0.41
N MET A 167 14.06 -4.09 1.61
CA MET A 167 14.84 -3.04 2.26
C MET A 167 16.13 -2.73 1.50
N VAL A 168 16.80 -3.74 0.94
CA VAL A 168 17.95 -3.54 0.04
C VAL A 168 17.52 -2.75 -1.19
N GLY A 169 16.37 -3.09 -1.78
CA GLY A 169 15.80 -2.36 -2.91
C GLY A 169 15.49 -0.90 -2.56
N LEU A 170 14.88 -0.64 -1.40
CA LEU A 170 14.59 0.72 -0.93
C LEU A 170 15.85 1.57 -0.73
N GLN A 171 16.93 0.98 -0.23
CA GLN A 171 18.21 1.67 -0.06
C GLN A 171 18.88 2.00 -1.40
N ALA A 172 18.71 1.14 -2.40
CA ALA A 172 19.32 1.31 -3.72
C ALA A 172 18.53 2.27 -4.64
N ASP A 173 17.22 2.39 -4.44
CA ASP A 173 16.33 3.18 -5.29
C ASP A 173 16.30 4.66 -4.88
N ASN A 174 16.32 5.53 -5.89
CA ASN A 174 16.06 6.97 -5.70
C ASN A 174 14.54 7.25 -5.70
N LEU A 175 13.82 6.67 -4.74
CA LEU A 175 12.37 6.84 -4.65
C LEU A 175 11.95 8.30 -4.44
N TYR A 176 12.72 9.06 -3.67
CA TYR A 176 12.46 10.47 -3.47
C TYR A 176 12.48 11.27 -4.79
N GLY A 177 13.48 11.01 -5.65
CA GLY A 177 13.52 11.61 -6.98
C GLY A 177 12.30 11.27 -7.83
N ASN A 178 11.82 10.04 -7.71
CA ASN A 178 10.61 9.59 -8.39
C ASN A 178 9.35 10.33 -7.87
N PHE A 179 9.23 10.55 -6.56
CA PHE A 179 8.13 11.32 -5.98
C PHE A 179 8.08 12.77 -6.44
N ARG A 180 9.22 13.44 -6.53
CA ARG A 180 9.29 14.83 -7.00
C ARG A 180 8.77 15.01 -8.42
N ASN A 181 8.93 13.99 -9.25
CA ASN A 181 8.56 14.00 -10.66
C ASN A 181 7.26 13.22 -10.95
N LEU A 182 6.54 12.80 -9.92
CA LEU A 182 5.32 12.03 -10.09
C LEU A 182 4.19 12.91 -10.64
N ASN A 183 3.69 12.57 -11.84
CA ASN A 183 2.56 13.24 -12.49
C ASN A 183 1.22 12.54 -12.19
N THR A 184 1.26 11.33 -11.63
CA THR A 184 0.07 10.58 -11.23
C THR A 184 -0.44 11.15 -9.89
N PRO A 185 -1.75 11.45 -9.76
CA PRO A 185 -2.33 11.85 -8.48
C PRO A 185 -1.98 10.87 -7.36
N CYS A 186 -1.33 11.35 -6.31
CA CYS A 186 -0.83 10.53 -5.21
C CYS A 186 -1.27 11.08 -3.85
N LEU A 187 -2.07 10.32 -3.12
CA LEU A 187 -2.42 10.62 -1.74
C LEU A 187 -1.52 9.82 -0.81
N LEU A 188 -0.67 10.51 -0.03
CA LEU A 188 0.13 9.90 1.01
C LEU A 188 -0.67 9.88 2.31
N VAL A 189 -0.81 8.72 2.95
CA VAL A 189 -1.57 8.58 4.21
C VAL A 189 -0.67 8.02 5.29
N TYR A 190 -0.52 8.73 6.40
CA TYR A 190 0.29 8.31 7.54
C TYR A 190 -0.54 8.27 8.81
N GLY A 191 -0.28 7.28 9.66
CA GLY A 191 -0.73 7.31 11.04
C GLY A 191 0.24 8.13 11.90
N GLU A 192 -0.26 9.08 12.69
CA GLU A 192 0.60 9.95 13.53
C GLU A 192 1.40 9.17 14.58
N LYS A 193 0.92 8.00 14.96
CA LYS A 193 1.56 7.14 15.98
C LYS A 193 2.33 5.96 15.37
N ASP A 194 2.62 5.98 14.06
CA ASP A 194 3.36 4.90 13.43
C ASP A 194 4.79 4.81 13.99
N PRO A 195 5.17 3.72 14.68
CA PRO A 195 6.51 3.57 15.22
C PRO A 195 7.53 3.11 14.18
N ALA A 196 7.07 2.65 13.02
CA ALA A 196 7.91 2.00 12.01
C ALA A 196 8.33 2.91 10.88
N ILE A 197 7.46 3.81 10.44
CA ILE A 197 7.70 4.70 9.29
C ILE A 197 7.49 6.16 9.72
N SER A 198 8.52 6.95 9.55
CA SER A 198 8.43 8.40 9.72
C SER A 198 7.81 9.04 8.47
N ALA A 199 6.80 9.86 8.69
CA ALA A 199 6.24 10.68 7.62
C ALA A 199 7.25 11.73 7.14
N PRO A 200 7.14 12.22 5.88
CA PRO A 200 7.99 13.29 5.40
C PRO A 200 7.74 14.58 6.17
N ASP A 201 8.80 15.30 6.45
CA ASP A 201 8.75 16.66 7.02
C ASP A 201 8.69 17.72 5.90
N ASP A 202 8.62 19.00 6.30
CA ASP A 202 8.52 20.15 5.39
C ASP A 202 9.74 20.33 4.46
N SER A 203 10.85 19.64 4.71
CA SER A 203 12.04 19.66 3.83
C SER A 203 11.84 18.84 2.55
N PHE A 204 10.88 17.93 2.54
CA PHE A 204 10.56 17.13 1.36
C PHE A 204 9.71 17.89 0.36
N GLN A 205 10.28 18.15 -0.81
CA GLN A 205 9.55 18.76 -1.93
C GLN A 205 8.77 17.70 -2.68
N LEU A 206 7.49 17.58 -2.36
CA LEU A 206 6.56 16.70 -3.07
C LEU A 206 6.12 17.34 -4.39
N SER A 207 5.68 16.52 -5.35
CA SER A 207 5.08 17.02 -6.58
C SER A 207 3.74 17.71 -6.28
N SER A 208 3.28 18.60 -7.15
CA SER A 208 1.95 19.23 -7.03
C SER A 208 0.79 18.22 -7.11
N MET A 209 1.07 17.02 -7.60
CA MET A 209 0.11 15.91 -7.68
C MET A 209 0.17 15.00 -6.44
N THR A 210 1.01 15.31 -5.46
CA THR A 210 1.16 14.52 -4.23
C THR A 210 0.70 15.33 -3.02
N HIS A 211 -0.21 14.75 -2.22
CA HIS A 211 -0.76 15.40 -1.04
C HIS A 211 -0.67 14.48 0.19
N PRO A 212 -0.02 14.91 1.30
CA PRO A 212 0.04 14.13 2.52
C PRO A 212 -1.20 14.35 3.39
N VAL A 213 -1.66 13.28 4.04
CA VAL A 213 -2.72 13.29 5.06
C VAL A 213 -2.27 12.49 6.27
N TYR A 214 -2.52 13.03 7.45
CA TYR A 214 -2.16 12.40 8.72
C TYR A 214 -3.42 12.00 9.47
N LEU A 215 -3.49 10.74 9.89
CA LEU A 215 -4.60 10.22 10.68
C LEU A 215 -4.20 10.17 12.16
N ASP A 216 -4.73 11.11 12.94
CA ASP A 216 -4.54 11.12 14.39
C ASP A 216 -5.17 9.85 15.01
N GLY A 217 -4.52 9.32 16.03
CA GLY A 217 -4.97 8.09 16.69
C GLY A 217 -4.50 6.80 16.04
N SER A 218 -4.07 6.83 14.77
CA SER A 218 -3.64 5.68 14.01
C SER A 218 -2.14 5.40 14.14
N GLY A 219 -1.77 4.12 14.19
CA GLY A 219 -0.39 3.62 14.10
C GLY A 219 -0.03 3.20 12.69
N HIS A 220 0.66 2.04 12.59
CA HIS A 220 1.17 1.52 11.31
C HIS A 220 0.07 1.04 10.35
N PHE A 221 -1.11 0.72 10.85
CA PHE A 221 -2.23 0.19 10.06
C PHE A 221 -3.46 1.12 10.09
N PRO A 222 -3.42 2.28 9.42
CA PRO A 222 -4.55 3.23 9.41
C PRO A 222 -5.88 2.60 8.97
N MET A 223 -5.84 1.62 8.06
CA MET A 223 -7.01 0.91 7.56
C MET A 223 -7.65 -0.01 8.61
N ILE A 224 -6.91 -0.36 9.68
CA ILE A 224 -7.39 -1.16 10.81
C ILE A 224 -7.73 -0.25 11.99
N ASP A 225 -6.81 0.64 12.37
CA ASP A 225 -6.90 1.46 13.58
C ASP A 225 -8.02 2.51 13.50
N GLU A 226 -8.20 3.10 12.31
CA GLU A 226 -9.18 4.16 12.02
C GLU A 226 -10.04 3.78 10.80
N THR A 227 -10.55 2.56 10.77
CA THR A 227 -11.22 1.93 9.61
C THR A 227 -12.28 2.84 8.97
N ILE A 228 -13.14 3.49 9.76
CA ILE A 228 -14.23 4.33 9.25
C ILE A 228 -13.66 5.57 8.54
N ARG A 229 -12.69 6.24 9.17
CA ARG A 229 -12.07 7.45 8.63
C ARG A 229 -11.25 7.12 7.40
N PHE A 230 -10.44 6.07 7.47
CA PHE A 230 -9.64 5.59 6.34
C PHE A 230 -10.51 5.25 5.12
N ASN A 231 -11.57 4.46 5.31
CA ASN A 231 -12.44 4.04 4.22
C ASN A 231 -13.23 5.21 3.61
N ARG A 232 -13.57 6.22 4.40
CA ARG A 232 -14.17 7.45 3.87
C ARG A 232 -13.16 8.21 3.02
N LEU A 233 -11.94 8.41 3.52
CA LEU A 233 -10.87 9.05 2.74
C LEU A 233 -10.59 8.29 1.45
N LEU A 234 -10.54 6.96 1.49
CA LEU A 234 -10.40 6.09 0.31
C LEU A 234 -11.53 6.34 -0.70
N THR A 235 -12.78 6.37 -0.24
CA THR A 235 -13.93 6.58 -1.12
C THR A 235 -13.89 7.95 -1.78
N ASP A 236 -13.62 9.01 -1.00
CA ASP A 236 -13.55 10.38 -1.50
C ASP A 236 -12.39 10.52 -2.51
N PHE A 237 -11.24 9.90 -2.23
CA PHE A 237 -10.09 9.90 -3.15
C PHE A 237 -10.37 9.14 -4.45
N LEU A 238 -10.99 7.97 -4.38
CA LEU A 238 -11.34 7.19 -5.56
C LEU A 238 -12.41 7.90 -6.43
N ALA A 239 -13.26 8.73 -5.84
CA ALA A 239 -14.31 9.47 -6.52
C ALA A 239 -13.83 10.75 -7.21
N LEU A 240 -12.61 11.23 -6.97
CA LEU A 240 -12.05 12.37 -7.69
C LEU A 240 -12.04 12.10 -9.20
N ASP A 241 -12.17 13.13 -10.01
CA ASP A 241 -11.99 13.01 -11.46
C ASP A 241 -10.56 12.61 -11.82
N SER A 242 -10.38 11.94 -12.97
CA SER A 242 -9.07 11.49 -13.42
C SER A 242 -8.12 12.66 -13.64
N GLY A 243 -6.91 12.59 -13.07
CA GLY A 243 -5.88 13.64 -13.20
C GLY A 243 -6.04 14.82 -12.23
N VAL A 244 -7.06 14.82 -11.37
CA VAL A 244 -7.24 15.85 -10.34
C VAL A 244 -6.29 15.59 -9.16
N SER A 245 -5.64 16.66 -8.68
CA SER A 245 -4.74 16.58 -7.52
C SER A 245 -5.51 16.22 -6.24
N PRO A 246 -5.00 15.32 -5.39
CA PRO A 246 -5.61 15.03 -4.09
C PRO A 246 -5.71 16.22 -3.14
N SER A 247 -4.97 17.31 -3.40
CA SER A 247 -5.11 18.56 -2.63
C SER A 247 -6.50 19.19 -2.76
N GLU A 248 -7.26 18.82 -3.81
CA GLU A 248 -8.65 19.26 -4.01
C GLU A 248 -9.67 18.47 -3.19
N LEU A 249 -9.24 17.41 -2.48
CA LEU A 249 -10.11 16.72 -1.54
C LEU A 249 -10.65 17.75 -0.53
N GLN A 250 -11.96 17.96 -0.54
CA GLN A 250 -12.63 18.74 0.49
C GLN A 250 -12.57 17.98 1.81
N MET A 251 -11.46 18.18 2.52
CA MET A 251 -11.31 17.67 3.87
C MET A 251 -12.42 18.31 4.70
N LYS A 252 -13.45 17.52 5.08
CA LYS A 252 -14.54 18.01 5.92
C LYS A 252 -13.97 18.57 7.22
N GLU A 253 -14.66 19.53 7.82
CA GLU A 253 -14.27 20.24 9.07
C GLU A 253 -13.76 19.30 10.18
N GLU A 254 -14.26 18.07 10.20
CA GLU A 254 -13.85 17.01 11.14
C GLU A 254 -12.37 16.59 10.97
N TRP A 255 -11.80 16.74 9.76
CA TRP A 255 -10.41 16.44 9.46
C TRP A 255 -9.49 17.63 9.74
N LYS A 256 -10.04 18.85 9.72
CA LYS A 256 -9.31 20.10 9.92
C LYS A 256 -9.14 20.48 11.41
N ARG A 257 -9.90 19.87 12.31
CA ARG A 257 -10.01 20.34 13.71
C ARG A 257 -8.86 19.97 14.63
N ARG A 258 -7.78 19.32 14.15
CA ARG A 258 -6.66 18.91 15.01
C ARG A 258 -5.27 19.26 14.48
N VAL A 259 -5.15 20.27 13.66
CA VAL A 259 -3.88 20.96 13.45
C VAL A 259 -3.84 22.10 14.48
N ARG A 260 -3.33 21.82 15.68
CA ARG A 260 -2.86 22.78 16.67
C ARG A 260 -1.63 22.21 17.34
#